data_ae35e1e0e204945f67e05120e165bfd9
#
_entry.id   ae35e1e0e204945f67e05120e165bfd9
#
_cell.length_a   1.000
_cell.length_b   1.000
_cell.length_c   1.000
_cell.angle_alpha   90.00
_cell.angle_beta   90.00
_cell.angle_gamma   90.00
#
_symmetry.space_group_name_H-M   'P 1'
#
loop_
_entity.id
_entity.type
_entity.pdbx_description
1 polymer ?
#
loop_
_entity_poly.entity_id
_entity_poly.type
_entity_poly.pdbx_seq_one_letter_code
_entity_poly.pdbx_strand_id
1 'polypeptide(L)'
;MANLSYKGFTIGVEEEYMVIDPVTRELKSHEQKIVHEGQKLIKDKVKAEMHQAVVEVGTDICQDIDEAFMDVSTLRKTISGIGESLGLKLGASGTHPFSHWESQLITDHVRYSEIVNELQEAARSNLIFGLHVHVGMENREMAIHIANSARYFLPHVYALSTNSPFWEGRTTGYKSFRTKVFDKFPRTGIPDYFESIEAYENYVKLLVKTNCIDNAKKIWWDLRVHPFFNTVEFRICDIPMTVQETIAIAALFQALCAKLYKLRSQNLNFMTYSRALINENKWRASRYGIDGSMIDFGKETEVNTRVLIYELLDFIDDVVPQLGSRHAVNYVHNMLEQGTGADRQLKVYEQTNSLVDVVDYIHGNFLTGI
;
A
#
# COMPACT_ATOMS: atom_id res chain seq x y z
N MET A 1 -15.29 7.54 -28.63
CA MET A 1 -14.33 6.88 -27.70
C MET A 1 -14.74 5.43 -27.61
N ALA A 2 -13.80 4.49 -27.74
CA ALA A 2 -14.12 3.08 -27.54
C ALA A 2 -14.40 2.86 -26.04
N ASN A 3 -15.59 2.32 -25.73
CA ASN A 3 -15.96 1.98 -24.36
C ASN A 3 -15.10 0.82 -23.83
N LEU A 4 -14.86 0.78 -22.52
CA LEU A 4 -14.29 -0.38 -21.87
C LEU A 4 -15.24 -1.57 -22.09
N SER A 5 -14.70 -2.69 -22.60
CA SER A 5 -15.49 -3.92 -22.80
C SER A 5 -15.80 -4.63 -21.49
N TYR A 6 -14.94 -4.47 -20.48
CA TYR A 6 -15.09 -5.00 -19.14
C TYR A 6 -15.41 -3.89 -18.14
N LYS A 7 -16.42 -4.12 -17.29
CA LYS A 7 -16.91 -3.14 -16.31
C LYS A 7 -16.64 -3.55 -14.84
N GLY A 8 -15.93 -4.66 -14.64
CA GLY A 8 -15.78 -5.28 -13.33
C GLY A 8 -14.49 -4.90 -12.60
N PHE A 9 -13.96 -3.68 -12.81
CA PHE A 9 -12.80 -3.17 -12.06
C PHE A 9 -13.21 -2.77 -10.64
N THR A 10 -13.78 -3.73 -9.88
CA THR A 10 -14.12 -3.55 -8.47
C THR A 10 -12.89 -3.28 -7.64
N ILE A 11 -13.06 -2.62 -6.50
CA ILE A 11 -11.97 -2.21 -5.63
C ILE A 11 -12.13 -2.88 -4.26
N GLY A 12 -11.02 -3.35 -3.70
CA GLY A 12 -10.89 -3.67 -2.28
C GLY A 12 -9.70 -2.88 -1.71
N VAL A 13 -9.87 -2.33 -0.52
CA VAL A 13 -8.82 -1.56 0.16
C VAL A 13 -8.58 -2.19 1.52
N GLU A 14 -7.30 -2.45 1.84
CA GLU A 14 -6.86 -2.87 3.17
C GLU A 14 -5.91 -1.80 3.72
N GLU A 15 -6.17 -1.34 4.95
CA GLU A 15 -5.34 -0.36 5.65
C GLU A 15 -4.87 -0.91 6.99
N GLU A 16 -3.60 -0.67 7.34
CA GLU A 16 -2.98 -1.06 8.60
C GLU A 16 -2.75 0.18 9.47
N TYR A 17 -3.31 0.22 10.68
CA TYR A 17 -3.26 1.39 11.56
C TYR A 17 -2.40 1.16 12.78
N MET A 18 -1.72 2.22 13.22
CA MET A 18 -1.00 2.30 14.48
C MET A 18 -1.96 2.41 15.65
N VAL A 19 -1.75 1.60 16.69
CA VAL A 19 -2.35 1.80 18.02
C VAL A 19 -1.35 2.55 18.88
N ILE A 20 -1.72 3.74 19.36
CA ILE A 20 -0.84 4.71 19.98
C ILE A 20 -1.27 4.97 21.43
N ASP A 21 -0.33 4.96 22.36
CA ASP A 21 -0.54 5.41 23.74
C ASP A 21 -0.75 6.93 23.79
N PRO A 22 -1.85 7.44 24.39
CA PRO A 22 -2.17 8.86 24.36
C PRO A 22 -1.24 9.73 25.21
N VAL A 23 -0.43 9.14 26.11
CA VAL A 23 0.47 9.87 27.00
C VAL A 23 1.90 9.86 26.44
N THR A 24 2.43 8.68 26.14
CA THR A 24 3.82 8.53 25.67
C THR A 24 3.98 8.76 24.18
N ARG A 25 2.90 8.62 23.38
CA ARG A 25 2.87 8.56 21.91
C ARG A 25 3.61 7.37 21.33
N GLU A 26 4.06 6.42 22.15
CA GLU A 26 4.60 5.16 21.68
C GLU A 26 3.50 4.23 21.18
N LEU A 27 3.88 3.23 20.40
CA LEU A 27 2.98 2.14 20.03
C LEU A 27 2.53 1.37 21.28
N LYS A 28 1.28 0.93 21.25
CA LYS A 28 0.63 0.20 22.34
C LYS A 28 0.10 -1.14 21.86
N SER A 29 0.59 -2.23 22.44
CA SER A 29 0.12 -3.60 22.16
C SER A 29 -1.28 -3.82 22.74
N HIS A 30 -2.32 -3.36 22.04
CA HIS A 30 -3.73 -3.42 22.48
C HIS A 30 -4.72 -3.76 21.36
N GLU A 31 -4.25 -4.22 20.19
CA GLU A 31 -5.08 -4.50 19.02
C GLU A 31 -6.18 -5.52 19.32
N GLN A 32 -5.93 -6.52 20.17
CA GLN A 32 -6.90 -7.57 20.50
C GLN A 32 -8.21 -7.01 21.04
N LYS A 33 -8.16 -5.96 21.87
CA LYS A 33 -9.36 -5.29 22.37
C LYS A 33 -10.07 -4.50 21.27
N ILE A 34 -9.31 -3.78 20.43
CA ILE A 34 -9.86 -3.04 19.30
C ILE A 34 -10.50 -4.00 18.30
N VAL A 35 -9.84 -5.10 17.97
CA VAL A 35 -10.36 -6.13 17.06
C VAL A 35 -11.62 -6.79 17.64
N HIS A 36 -11.61 -7.16 18.93
CA HIS A 36 -12.76 -7.76 19.59
C HIS A 36 -14.00 -6.84 19.57
N GLU A 37 -13.84 -5.56 19.93
CA GLU A 37 -14.95 -4.59 19.88
C GLU A 37 -15.33 -4.25 18.43
N GLY A 38 -14.36 -4.15 17.53
CA GLY A 38 -14.57 -3.91 16.10
C GLY A 38 -15.39 -5.03 15.44
N GLN A 39 -15.09 -6.28 15.74
CA GLN A 39 -15.83 -7.42 15.19
C GLN A 39 -17.31 -7.44 15.56
N LYS A 40 -17.71 -6.82 16.68
CA LYS A 40 -19.12 -6.65 17.05
C LYS A 40 -19.85 -5.65 16.14
N LEU A 41 -19.13 -4.65 15.59
CA LEU A 41 -19.69 -3.55 14.79
C LEU A 41 -19.50 -3.76 13.28
N ILE A 42 -18.30 -4.18 12.87
CA ILE A 42 -17.87 -4.29 11.48
C ILE A 42 -17.43 -5.71 11.08
N LYS A 43 -17.70 -6.70 11.93
CA LYS A 43 -17.47 -8.13 11.69
C LYS A 43 -16.02 -8.45 11.28
N ASP A 44 -15.86 -9.16 10.17
CA ASP A 44 -14.61 -9.63 9.59
C ASP A 44 -13.81 -8.55 8.82
N LYS A 45 -14.34 -7.32 8.75
CA LYS A 45 -13.62 -6.17 8.18
C LYS A 45 -12.46 -5.69 9.05
N VAL A 46 -12.39 -6.06 10.32
CA VAL A 46 -11.26 -5.78 11.22
C VAL A 46 -10.54 -7.06 11.60
N LYS A 47 -9.22 -7.04 11.52
CA LYS A 47 -8.38 -8.20 11.79
C LYS A 47 -7.18 -7.80 12.65
N ALA A 48 -6.68 -8.78 13.41
CA ALA A 48 -5.39 -8.68 14.08
C ALA A 48 -4.26 -8.88 13.06
N GLU A 49 -3.18 -8.15 13.25
CA GLU A 49 -1.93 -8.33 12.52
C GLU A 49 -0.85 -8.98 13.40
N MET A 50 0.34 -9.22 12.81
CA MET A 50 1.43 -9.94 13.48
C MET A 50 1.87 -9.24 14.77
N HIS A 51 1.96 -7.90 14.76
CA HIS A 51 2.26 -7.12 15.96
C HIS A 51 0.98 -6.60 16.61
N GLN A 52 0.86 -6.73 17.94
CA GLN A 52 -0.28 -6.26 18.72
C GLN A 52 -0.46 -4.73 18.76
N ALA A 53 0.38 -3.99 18.09
CA ALA A 53 0.25 -2.55 17.90
C ALA A 53 -0.29 -2.18 16.52
N VAL A 54 -0.71 -3.17 15.71
CA VAL A 54 -1.20 -3.00 14.33
C VAL A 54 -2.62 -3.52 14.23
N VAL A 55 -3.55 -2.70 13.74
CA VAL A 55 -4.93 -3.10 13.41
C VAL A 55 -5.11 -3.02 11.91
N GLU A 56 -5.46 -4.14 11.27
CA GLU A 56 -5.82 -4.19 9.85
C GLU A 56 -7.32 -4.04 9.68
N VAL A 57 -7.74 -3.21 8.74
CA VAL A 57 -9.12 -3.15 8.25
C VAL A 57 -9.17 -3.40 6.75
N GLY A 58 -10.27 -4.02 6.29
CA GLY A 58 -10.53 -4.24 4.87
C GLY A 58 -11.96 -3.86 4.49
N THR A 59 -12.12 -3.22 3.34
CA THR A 59 -13.45 -2.89 2.80
C THR A 59 -14.18 -4.13 2.31
N ASP A 60 -15.47 -3.99 2.06
CA ASP A 60 -16.18 -4.89 1.17
C ASP A 60 -15.64 -4.76 -0.28
N ILE A 61 -16.16 -5.58 -1.19
CA ILE A 61 -15.89 -5.41 -2.63
C ILE A 61 -16.69 -4.20 -3.11
N CYS A 62 -16.01 -3.07 -3.32
CA CYS A 62 -16.61 -1.83 -3.78
C CYS A 62 -16.75 -1.83 -5.31
N GLN A 63 -17.90 -1.40 -5.81
CA GLN A 63 -18.17 -1.34 -7.25
C GLN A 63 -17.44 -0.18 -7.92
N ASP A 64 -17.23 0.91 -7.19
CA ASP A 64 -16.58 2.12 -7.65
C ASP A 64 -15.77 2.80 -6.52
N ILE A 65 -15.16 3.93 -6.86
CA ILE A 65 -14.31 4.67 -5.92
C ILE A 65 -15.10 5.39 -4.83
N ASP A 66 -16.38 5.74 -5.09
CA ASP A 66 -17.24 6.41 -4.11
C ASP A 66 -17.66 5.43 -3.02
N GLU A 67 -18.01 4.18 -3.38
CA GLU A 67 -18.23 3.11 -2.39
C GLU A 67 -16.97 2.86 -1.56
N ALA A 68 -15.79 2.81 -2.19
CA ALA A 68 -14.53 2.63 -1.48
C ALA A 68 -14.26 3.79 -0.50
N PHE A 69 -14.51 5.04 -0.90
CA PHE A 69 -14.38 6.20 -0.02
C PHE A 69 -15.30 6.12 1.19
N MET A 70 -16.57 5.76 0.97
CA MET A 70 -17.57 5.63 2.06
C MET A 70 -17.18 4.52 3.03
N ASP A 71 -16.72 3.38 2.53
CA ASP A 71 -16.38 2.24 3.37
C ASP A 71 -15.09 2.49 4.17
N VAL A 72 -14.01 3.00 3.54
CA VAL A 72 -12.77 3.40 4.23
C VAL A 72 -13.06 4.47 5.30
N SER A 73 -13.88 5.49 4.96
CA SER A 73 -14.28 6.55 5.90
C SER A 73 -15.01 5.97 7.12
N THR A 74 -15.94 5.04 6.88
CA THR A 74 -16.69 4.38 7.95
C THR A 74 -15.77 3.51 8.82
N LEU A 75 -14.85 2.77 8.22
CA LEU A 75 -13.88 1.94 8.92
C LEU A 75 -12.96 2.80 9.81
N ARG A 76 -12.37 3.87 9.28
CA ARG A 76 -11.52 4.77 10.07
C ARG A 76 -12.27 5.40 11.24
N LYS A 77 -13.50 5.91 11.02
CA LYS A 77 -14.36 6.46 12.09
C LYS A 77 -14.66 5.42 13.17
N THR A 78 -15.05 4.22 12.76
CA THR A 78 -15.41 3.15 13.70
C THR A 78 -14.23 2.74 14.55
N ILE A 79 -13.06 2.48 13.94
CA ILE A 79 -11.86 2.07 14.67
C ILE A 79 -11.33 3.19 15.55
N SER A 80 -11.38 4.46 15.10
CA SER A 80 -11.01 5.63 15.93
C SER A 80 -11.89 5.73 17.17
N GLY A 81 -13.22 5.64 17.00
CA GLY A 81 -14.16 5.69 18.14
C GLY A 81 -13.97 4.56 19.15
N ILE A 82 -13.65 3.34 18.67
CA ILE A 82 -13.29 2.23 19.55
C ILE A 82 -11.99 2.53 20.30
N GLY A 83 -10.94 3.00 19.57
CA GLY A 83 -9.69 3.40 20.19
C GLY A 83 -9.88 4.45 21.27
N GLU A 84 -10.62 5.50 21.01
CA GLU A 84 -10.95 6.56 21.98
C GLU A 84 -11.68 6.02 23.21
N SER A 85 -12.65 5.10 23.03
CA SER A 85 -13.36 4.48 24.15
C SER A 85 -12.48 3.62 25.04
N LEU A 86 -11.36 3.13 24.50
CA LEU A 86 -10.33 2.37 25.21
C LEU A 86 -9.18 3.26 25.73
N GLY A 87 -9.26 4.57 25.55
CA GLY A 87 -8.22 5.51 25.93
C GLY A 87 -6.96 5.40 25.06
N LEU A 88 -7.11 5.10 23.77
CA LEU A 88 -6.05 4.95 22.79
C LEU A 88 -6.21 5.96 21.65
N LYS A 89 -5.14 6.22 20.93
CA LYS A 89 -5.12 6.99 19.69
C LYS A 89 -4.81 6.09 18.50
N LEU A 90 -5.26 6.45 17.31
CA LEU A 90 -4.94 5.78 16.05
C LEU A 90 -4.14 6.72 15.15
N GLY A 91 -3.31 6.14 14.27
CA GLY A 91 -2.55 6.90 13.30
C GLY A 91 -2.24 6.07 12.05
N ALA A 92 -1.96 6.78 10.94
CA ALA A 92 -1.63 6.19 9.65
C ALA A 92 -0.31 6.75 9.12
N SER A 93 0.74 5.93 9.15
CA SER A 93 2.08 6.19 8.61
C SER A 93 2.76 4.85 8.38
N GLY A 94 3.65 4.74 7.38
CA GLY A 94 4.28 3.46 7.02
C GLY A 94 5.20 2.88 8.09
N THR A 95 5.75 3.72 8.98
CA THR A 95 6.50 3.34 10.18
C THR A 95 6.17 4.27 11.33
N HIS A 96 6.26 3.79 12.57
CA HIS A 96 6.15 4.68 13.73
C HIS A 96 7.47 5.47 13.90
N PRO A 97 7.42 6.80 14.18
CA PRO A 97 8.61 7.63 14.21
C PRO A 97 9.69 7.19 15.21
N PHE A 98 9.34 6.68 16.40
CA PHE A 98 10.33 6.39 17.43
C PHE A 98 10.11 5.12 18.26
N SER A 99 8.97 4.41 18.10
CA SER A 99 8.78 3.15 18.82
C SER A 99 9.71 2.07 18.29
N HIS A 100 10.29 1.29 19.22
CA HIS A 100 11.16 0.17 18.92
C HIS A 100 10.35 -1.11 18.75
N TRP A 101 10.68 -1.93 17.76
CA TRP A 101 9.99 -3.19 17.49
C TRP A 101 10.22 -4.22 18.59
N GLU A 102 11.38 -4.19 19.29
CA GLU A 102 11.72 -5.10 20.39
C GLU A 102 10.75 -4.99 21.58
N SER A 103 10.13 -3.84 21.76
CA SER A 103 9.14 -3.61 22.81
C SER A 103 7.72 -4.03 22.43
N GLN A 104 7.48 -4.45 21.18
CA GLN A 104 6.15 -4.83 20.71
C GLN A 104 5.89 -6.33 20.85
N LEU A 105 4.67 -6.66 21.27
CA LEU A 105 4.24 -8.05 21.40
C LEU A 105 3.78 -8.60 20.05
N ILE A 106 4.10 -9.86 19.80
CA ILE A 106 3.55 -10.63 18.68
C ILE A 106 2.18 -11.17 19.07
N THR A 107 1.24 -11.10 18.13
CA THR A 107 -0.11 -11.63 18.31
C THR A 107 -0.08 -13.15 18.48
N ASP A 108 -0.74 -13.66 19.52
CA ASP A 108 -0.82 -15.09 19.81
C ASP A 108 -1.78 -15.78 18.82
N HIS A 109 -1.21 -16.14 17.67
CA HIS A 109 -1.91 -16.86 16.61
C HIS A 109 -0.93 -17.81 15.91
N VAL A 110 -1.39 -19.04 15.60
CA VAL A 110 -0.56 -20.11 15.01
C VAL A 110 0.19 -19.62 13.76
N ARG A 111 -0.50 -18.93 12.85
CA ARG A 111 0.12 -18.39 11.61
C ARG A 111 1.30 -17.45 11.90
N TYR A 112 1.17 -16.58 12.90
CA TYR A 112 2.23 -15.61 13.22
C TYR A 112 3.39 -16.28 13.96
N SER A 113 3.10 -17.23 14.82
CA SER A 113 4.12 -18.05 15.48
C SER A 113 4.94 -18.84 14.44
N GLU A 114 4.32 -19.41 13.41
CA GLU A 114 5.00 -20.07 12.31
C GLU A 114 5.91 -19.11 11.54
N ILE A 115 5.41 -17.90 11.16
CA ILE A 115 6.20 -16.90 10.46
C ILE A 115 7.41 -16.44 11.31
N VAL A 116 7.20 -16.19 12.60
CA VAL A 116 8.27 -15.79 13.52
C VAL A 116 9.29 -16.92 13.69
N ASN A 117 8.87 -18.18 13.77
CA ASN A 117 9.77 -19.32 13.85
C ASN A 117 10.60 -19.51 12.58
N GLU A 118 9.98 -19.29 11.40
CA GLU A 118 10.65 -19.42 10.10
C GLU A 118 11.62 -18.25 9.83
N LEU A 119 11.19 -17.01 10.06
CA LEU A 119 11.92 -15.80 9.64
C LEU A 119 12.68 -15.10 10.77
N GLN A 120 12.47 -15.52 12.02
CA GLN A 120 13.18 -15.04 13.22
C GLN A 120 13.19 -13.50 13.32
N GLU A 121 14.37 -12.89 13.34
CA GLU A 121 14.59 -11.45 13.48
C GLU A 121 13.92 -10.63 12.37
N ALA A 122 13.90 -11.16 11.14
CA ALA A 122 13.22 -10.49 10.03
C ALA A 122 11.73 -10.31 10.34
N ALA A 123 11.06 -11.34 10.88
CA ALA A 123 9.66 -11.25 11.26
C ALA A 123 9.44 -10.31 12.46
N ARG A 124 10.23 -10.47 13.54
CA ARG A 124 10.08 -9.63 14.74
C ARG A 124 10.27 -8.15 14.45
N SER A 125 11.23 -7.81 13.60
CA SER A 125 11.51 -6.41 13.23
C SER A 125 10.59 -5.83 12.15
N ASN A 126 9.58 -6.58 11.68
CA ASN A 126 8.66 -6.12 10.62
C ASN A 126 7.50 -5.27 11.16
N LEU A 127 7.83 -4.22 11.91
CA LEU A 127 6.88 -3.27 12.50
C LEU A 127 6.57 -2.15 11.51
N ILE A 128 5.71 -2.44 10.55
CA ILE A 128 5.36 -1.55 9.44
C ILE A 128 3.85 -1.52 9.19
N PHE A 129 3.39 -0.51 8.45
CA PHE A 129 1.98 -0.27 8.17
C PHE A 129 1.79 0.07 6.69
N GLY A 130 0.94 -0.67 6.00
CA GLY A 130 0.76 -0.58 4.57
C GLY A 130 -0.64 -0.23 4.12
N LEU A 131 -0.72 0.11 2.85
CA LEU A 131 -1.94 0.16 2.07
C LEU A 131 -1.89 -0.95 1.03
N HIS A 132 -2.94 -1.78 0.98
CA HIS A 132 -3.12 -2.74 -0.11
C HIS A 132 -4.37 -2.36 -0.91
N VAL A 133 -4.25 -2.40 -2.24
CA VAL A 133 -5.36 -2.12 -3.14
C VAL A 133 -5.54 -3.31 -4.08
N HIS A 134 -6.73 -3.90 -4.05
CA HIS A 134 -7.16 -4.95 -4.96
C HIS A 134 -7.99 -4.35 -6.08
N VAL A 135 -7.67 -4.71 -7.32
CA VAL A 135 -8.48 -4.34 -8.49
C VAL A 135 -8.99 -5.63 -9.14
N GLY A 136 -10.32 -5.74 -9.26
CA GLY A 136 -11.00 -6.90 -9.87
C GLY A 136 -10.65 -7.07 -11.33
N MET A 137 -10.41 -8.31 -11.76
CA MET A 137 -10.09 -8.70 -13.13
C MET A 137 -11.08 -9.72 -13.65
N GLU A 138 -11.29 -9.74 -14.96
CA GLU A 138 -12.18 -10.67 -15.65
C GLU A 138 -11.81 -12.13 -15.36
N ASN A 139 -10.52 -12.43 -15.38
CA ASN A 139 -9.97 -13.74 -15.09
C ASN A 139 -8.49 -13.64 -14.69
N ARG A 140 -7.91 -14.77 -14.27
CA ARG A 140 -6.52 -14.83 -13.80
C ARG A 140 -5.48 -14.59 -14.91
N GLU A 141 -5.79 -14.99 -16.16
CA GLU A 141 -4.92 -14.73 -17.33
C GLU A 141 -4.81 -13.23 -17.61
N MET A 142 -5.93 -12.51 -17.52
CA MET A 142 -5.92 -11.05 -17.61
C MET A 142 -5.18 -10.42 -16.42
N ALA A 143 -5.36 -10.97 -15.23
CA ALA A 143 -4.67 -10.46 -14.04
C ALA A 143 -3.14 -10.53 -14.17
N ILE A 144 -2.58 -11.66 -14.65
CA ILE A 144 -1.13 -11.78 -14.82
C ILE A 144 -0.61 -10.86 -15.94
N HIS A 145 -1.37 -10.71 -17.03
CA HIS A 145 -1.02 -9.79 -18.09
C HIS A 145 -0.97 -8.33 -17.61
N ILE A 146 -2.00 -7.90 -16.88
CA ILE A 146 -2.06 -6.54 -16.29
C ILE A 146 -0.94 -6.36 -15.27
N ALA A 147 -0.71 -7.34 -14.37
CA ALA A 147 0.36 -7.29 -13.38
C ALA A 147 1.73 -7.10 -14.04
N ASN A 148 2.04 -7.84 -15.10
CA ASN A 148 3.29 -7.70 -15.84
C ASN A 148 3.55 -6.27 -16.36
N SER A 149 2.53 -5.63 -16.90
CA SER A 149 2.61 -4.28 -17.46
C SER A 149 2.61 -3.21 -16.35
N ALA A 150 1.85 -3.43 -15.29
CA ALA A 150 1.70 -2.48 -14.18
C ALA A 150 3.00 -2.32 -13.37
N ARG A 151 3.93 -3.29 -13.39
CA ARG A 151 5.21 -3.22 -12.67
C ARG A 151 6.00 -1.94 -12.95
N TYR A 152 5.96 -1.43 -14.20
CA TYR A 152 6.64 -0.21 -14.59
C TYR A 152 6.14 1.01 -13.79
N PHE A 153 4.84 1.06 -13.50
CA PHE A 153 4.19 2.19 -12.84
C PHE A 153 4.25 2.15 -11.31
N LEU A 154 4.70 1.03 -10.73
CA LEU A 154 4.78 0.89 -9.27
C LEU A 154 5.61 1.99 -8.60
N PRO A 155 6.84 2.34 -9.09
CA PRO A 155 7.62 3.42 -8.50
C PRO A 155 6.93 4.80 -8.54
N HIS A 156 6.10 5.06 -9.57
CA HIS A 156 5.38 6.33 -9.73
C HIS A 156 4.34 6.52 -8.61
N VAL A 157 3.49 5.50 -8.41
CA VAL A 157 2.45 5.54 -7.36
C VAL A 157 3.08 5.42 -5.97
N TYR A 158 4.15 4.63 -5.84
CA TYR A 158 4.91 4.51 -4.60
C TYR A 158 5.51 5.86 -4.16
N ALA A 159 6.07 6.64 -5.07
CA ALA A 159 6.57 7.98 -4.75
C ALA A 159 5.50 8.90 -4.15
N LEU A 160 4.24 8.80 -4.62
CA LEU A 160 3.10 9.54 -4.08
C LEU A 160 2.68 9.06 -2.68
N SER A 161 2.84 7.77 -2.38
CA SER A 161 2.41 7.17 -1.12
C SER A 161 3.46 7.23 0.00
N THR A 162 4.63 7.81 -0.24
CA THR A 162 5.71 7.85 0.76
C THR A 162 5.24 8.53 2.05
N ASN A 163 5.32 7.81 3.17
CA ASN A 163 4.82 8.26 4.47
C ASN A 163 5.55 7.60 5.65
N SER A 164 6.87 7.33 5.52
CA SER A 164 7.66 6.70 6.58
C SER A 164 9.12 7.19 6.61
N PRO A 165 9.36 8.50 6.95
CA PRO A 165 10.71 9.04 6.93
C PRO A 165 11.52 8.76 8.20
N PHE A 166 10.88 8.30 9.26
CA PHE A 166 11.50 8.03 10.56
C PHE A 166 11.50 6.55 10.91
N TRP A 167 12.49 6.12 11.66
CA TRP A 167 12.59 4.76 12.20
C TRP A 167 13.40 4.76 13.51
N GLU A 168 12.83 4.21 14.58
CA GLU A 168 13.49 4.08 15.88
C GLU A 168 14.17 5.37 16.37
N GLY A 169 13.42 6.46 16.34
CA GLY A 169 13.86 7.76 16.85
C GLY A 169 14.80 8.54 15.92
N ARG A 170 14.99 8.11 14.68
CA ARG A 170 15.94 8.70 13.73
C ARG A 170 15.29 9.07 12.41
N THR A 171 15.73 10.17 11.81
CA THR A 171 15.50 10.45 10.40
C THR A 171 16.32 9.48 9.56
N THR A 172 15.66 8.70 8.71
CA THR A 172 16.31 7.65 7.93
C THR A 172 17.00 8.16 6.68
N GLY A 173 16.65 9.36 6.25
CA GLY A 173 17.03 9.91 4.95
C GLY A 173 16.21 9.40 3.77
N TYR A 174 15.25 8.50 4.00
CA TYR A 174 14.27 8.04 3.00
C TYR A 174 12.92 8.75 3.21
N LYS A 175 12.13 8.84 2.15
CA LYS A 175 10.71 9.25 2.23
C LYS A 175 9.80 8.07 2.58
N SER A 176 10.21 6.85 2.20
CA SER A 176 9.59 5.61 2.67
C SER A 176 10.66 4.63 3.14
N PHE A 177 10.71 4.41 4.45
CA PHE A 177 11.57 3.39 5.06
C PHE A 177 10.85 2.04 5.25
N ARG A 178 9.53 2.02 5.17
CA ARG A 178 8.70 0.81 5.30
C ARG A 178 9.19 -0.32 4.41
N THR A 179 9.42 -0.06 3.13
CA THR A 179 9.88 -1.11 2.21
C THR A 179 11.28 -1.60 2.53
N LYS A 180 12.15 -0.77 3.13
CA LYS A 180 13.50 -1.21 3.59
C LYS A 180 13.41 -2.18 4.76
N VAL A 181 12.45 -1.98 5.65
CA VAL A 181 12.15 -2.94 6.72
C VAL A 181 11.59 -4.24 6.13
N PHE A 182 10.65 -4.14 5.21
CA PHE A 182 9.99 -5.29 4.58
C PHE A 182 10.92 -6.10 3.65
N ASP A 183 11.91 -5.48 3.04
CA ASP A 183 12.89 -6.15 2.17
C ASP A 183 13.70 -7.27 2.88
N LYS A 184 13.65 -7.36 4.21
CA LYS A 184 14.21 -8.48 4.99
C LYS A 184 13.44 -9.79 4.79
N PHE A 185 12.17 -9.72 4.41
CA PHE A 185 11.36 -10.90 4.13
C PHE A 185 11.75 -11.52 2.79
N PRO A 186 11.80 -12.86 2.69
CA PRO A 186 11.96 -13.53 1.39
C PRO A 186 10.74 -13.26 0.50
N ARG A 187 10.93 -13.32 -0.80
CA ARG A 187 9.85 -13.19 -1.78
C ARG A 187 9.09 -11.85 -1.70
N THR A 188 9.81 -10.76 -1.37
CA THR A 188 9.36 -9.37 -1.42
C THR A 188 9.89 -8.65 -2.66
N GLY A 189 9.51 -7.38 -2.82
CA GLY A 189 9.97 -6.51 -3.91
C GLY A 189 9.19 -6.67 -5.20
N ILE A 190 9.72 -6.11 -6.28
CA ILE A 190 9.09 -6.16 -7.60
C ILE A 190 9.04 -7.61 -8.09
N PRO A 191 7.87 -8.14 -8.53
CA PRO A 191 7.77 -9.48 -9.09
C PRO A 191 8.55 -9.62 -10.41
N ASP A 192 8.94 -10.85 -10.75
CA ASP A 192 9.43 -11.15 -12.07
C ASP A 192 8.28 -11.13 -13.11
N TYR A 193 8.65 -11.14 -14.38
CA TYR A 193 7.73 -11.31 -15.48
C TYR A 193 7.33 -12.79 -15.61
N PHE A 194 6.04 -13.06 -15.81
CA PHE A 194 5.50 -14.39 -16.09
C PHE A 194 4.76 -14.39 -17.42
N GLU A 195 5.14 -15.26 -18.32
CA GLU A 195 4.56 -15.34 -19.67
C GLU A 195 3.05 -15.65 -19.66
N SER A 196 2.60 -16.42 -18.68
CA SER A 196 1.21 -16.85 -18.50
C SER A 196 0.87 -17.09 -17.03
N ILE A 197 -0.41 -17.23 -16.72
CA ILE A 197 -0.84 -17.67 -15.39
C ILE A 197 -0.33 -19.07 -15.06
N GLU A 198 -0.20 -19.95 -16.06
CA GLU A 198 0.35 -21.30 -15.87
C GLU A 198 1.83 -21.23 -15.45
N ALA A 199 2.64 -20.36 -16.07
CA ALA A 199 4.03 -20.15 -15.69
C ALA A 199 4.14 -19.68 -14.22
N TYR A 200 3.28 -18.75 -13.81
CA TYR A 200 3.18 -18.31 -12.41
C TYR A 200 2.77 -19.44 -11.47
N GLU A 201 1.75 -20.22 -11.83
CA GLU A 201 1.28 -21.35 -11.02
C GLU A 201 2.34 -22.47 -10.91
N ASN A 202 3.11 -22.72 -11.96
CA ASN A 202 4.21 -23.65 -11.93
C ASN A 202 5.34 -23.19 -11.01
N TYR A 203 5.63 -21.88 -10.99
CA TYR A 203 6.55 -21.30 -10.01
C TYR A 203 6.04 -21.53 -8.57
N VAL A 204 4.77 -21.26 -8.29
CA VAL A 204 4.16 -21.51 -6.97
C VAL A 204 4.21 -22.98 -6.60
N LYS A 205 3.82 -23.88 -7.53
CA LYS A 205 3.87 -25.34 -7.33
C LYS A 205 5.28 -25.83 -7.00
N LEU A 206 6.31 -25.27 -7.65
CA LEU A 206 7.70 -25.60 -7.35
C LEU A 206 8.07 -25.22 -5.91
N LEU A 207 7.74 -23.99 -5.48
CA LEU A 207 8.02 -23.54 -4.11
C LEU A 207 7.30 -24.39 -3.05
N VAL A 208 6.05 -24.77 -3.32
CA VAL A 208 5.29 -25.66 -2.42
C VAL A 208 5.90 -27.06 -2.39
N LYS A 209 6.24 -27.64 -3.55
CA LYS A 209 6.86 -28.96 -3.65
C LYS A 209 8.22 -29.07 -2.96
N THR A 210 8.94 -27.95 -2.91
CA THR A 210 10.26 -27.87 -2.25
C THR A 210 10.19 -27.37 -0.80
N ASN A 211 9.00 -27.28 -0.22
CA ASN A 211 8.75 -26.83 1.15
C ASN A 211 9.26 -25.40 1.44
N CYS A 212 9.39 -24.54 0.41
CA CYS A 212 9.73 -23.13 0.60
C CYS A 212 8.54 -22.32 1.11
N ILE A 213 7.33 -22.71 0.74
CA ILE A 213 6.06 -22.14 1.20
C ILE A 213 5.00 -23.24 1.27
N ASP A 214 3.96 -23.04 2.07
CA ASP A 214 2.77 -23.89 2.11
C ASP A 214 1.73 -23.48 1.04
N ASN A 215 1.66 -22.18 0.75
CA ASN A 215 0.78 -21.60 -0.27
C ASN A 215 1.27 -20.23 -0.73
N ALA A 216 0.65 -19.68 -1.79
CA ALA A 216 1.05 -18.41 -2.41
C ALA A 216 0.78 -17.17 -1.54
N LYS A 217 0.12 -17.27 -0.38
CA LYS A 217 0.00 -16.15 0.57
C LYS A 217 1.37 -15.72 1.13
N LYS A 218 2.36 -16.65 1.16
CA LYS A 218 3.74 -16.36 1.59
C LYS A 218 4.63 -15.76 0.48
N ILE A 219 4.02 -15.25 -0.61
CA ILE A 219 4.67 -14.43 -1.62
C ILE A 219 4.22 -13.00 -1.38
N TRP A 220 5.14 -12.16 -0.91
CA TRP A 220 4.86 -10.79 -0.45
C TRP A 220 5.36 -9.72 -1.42
N TRP A 221 5.30 -10.00 -2.73
CA TRP A 221 5.70 -9.02 -3.74
C TRP A 221 4.91 -7.71 -3.66
N ASP A 222 5.51 -6.63 -4.13
CA ASP A 222 4.91 -5.30 -4.22
C ASP A 222 3.62 -5.26 -5.07
N LEU A 223 3.47 -6.22 -5.96
CA LEU A 223 2.33 -6.46 -6.83
C LEU A 223 2.19 -7.96 -7.03
N ARG A 224 1.01 -8.50 -6.81
CA ARG A 224 0.76 -9.93 -7.07
C ARG A 224 -0.61 -10.19 -7.69
N VAL A 225 -0.74 -11.25 -8.46
CA VAL A 225 -2.04 -11.86 -8.75
C VAL A 225 -2.47 -12.60 -7.50
N HIS A 226 -3.64 -12.22 -6.94
CA HIS A 226 -4.08 -12.79 -5.68
C HIS A 226 -4.31 -14.32 -5.79
N PRO A 227 -3.89 -15.14 -4.80
CA PRO A 227 -3.97 -16.59 -4.89
C PRO A 227 -5.37 -17.17 -5.09
N PHE A 228 -6.39 -16.49 -4.53
CA PHE A 228 -7.76 -17.01 -4.44
C PHE A 228 -8.81 -16.15 -5.13
N PHE A 229 -8.50 -14.89 -5.40
CA PHE A 229 -9.41 -13.94 -6.03
C PHE A 229 -8.90 -13.54 -7.41
N ASN A 230 -9.80 -13.26 -8.34
CA ASN A 230 -9.43 -12.69 -9.63
C ASN A 230 -9.11 -11.20 -9.48
N THR A 231 -8.07 -10.87 -8.71
CA THR A 231 -7.62 -9.49 -8.51
C THR A 231 -6.13 -9.34 -8.76
N VAL A 232 -5.74 -8.15 -9.19
CA VAL A 232 -4.38 -7.64 -9.08
C VAL A 232 -4.30 -6.86 -7.78
N GLU A 233 -3.37 -7.24 -6.90
CA GLU A 233 -3.18 -6.68 -5.57
C GLU A 233 -1.89 -5.86 -5.53
N PHE A 234 -2.01 -4.57 -5.26
CA PHE A 234 -0.91 -3.62 -5.10
C PHE A 234 -0.60 -3.46 -3.61
N ARG A 235 0.66 -3.71 -3.22
CA ARG A 235 1.12 -3.78 -1.82
C ARG A 235 2.29 -2.83 -1.51
N ILE A 236 2.82 -2.16 -2.53
CA ILE A 236 4.04 -1.35 -2.43
C ILE A 236 3.88 -0.11 -1.53
N CYS A 237 2.67 0.42 -1.38
CA CYS A 237 2.41 1.71 -0.78
C CYS A 237 2.52 1.70 0.75
N ASP A 238 3.14 2.74 1.32
CA ASP A 238 2.90 3.11 2.71
C ASP A 238 1.42 3.44 2.87
N ILE A 239 0.86 3.22 4.06
CA ILE A 239 -0.49 3.73 4.33
C ILE A 239 -0.47 5.27 4.30
N PRO A 240 -1.35 5.92 3.52
CA PRO A 240 -1.48 7.37 3.51
C PRO A 240 -2.09 7.90 4.81
N MET A 241 -1.75 9.15 5.14
CA MET A 241 -2.21 9.78 6.37
C MET A 241 -3.70 10.08 6.35
N THR A 242 -4.25 10.50 5.20
CA THR A 242 -5.65 10.88 5.03
C THR A 242 -6.43 9.92 4.14
N VAL A 243 -7.75 9.89 4.27
CA VAL A 243 -8.62 9.04 3.44
C VAL A 243 -8.57 9.45 1.97
N GLN A 244 -8.55 10.75 1.68
CA GLN A 244 -8.49 11.21 0.30
C GLN A 244 -7.23 10.73 -0.43
N GLU A 245 -6.08 10.67 0.24
CA GLU A 245 -4.84 10.14 -0.32
C GLU A 245 -4.97 8.64 -0.62
N THR A 246 -5.55 7.85 0.31
CA THR A 246 -5.84 6.43 0.10
C THR A 246 -6.71 6.23 -1.13
N ILE A 247 -7.79 6.98 -1.24
CA ILE A 247 -8.75 6.88 -2.34
C ILE A 247 -8.16 7.36 -3.67
N ALA A 248 -7.33 8.39 -3.68
CA ALA A 248 -6.60 8.83 -4.87
C ALA A 248 -5.65 7.73 -5.39
N ILE A 249 -4.92 7.06 -4.49
CA ILE A 249 -4.04 5.94 -4.85
C ILE A 249 -4.85 4.74 -5.36
N ALA A 250 -5.97 4.41 -4.73
CA ALA A 250 -6.85 3.34 -5.18
C ALA A 250 -7.42 3.63 -6.58
N ALA A 251 -7.85 4.89 -6.83
CA ALA A 251 -8.33 5.33 -8.13
C ALA A 251 -7.24 5.27 -9.22
N LEU A 252 -5.99 5.62 -8.88
CA LEU A 252 -4.87 5.47 -9.82
C LEU A 252 -4.65 4.01 -10.22
N PHE A 253 -4.64 3.08 -9.26
CA PHE A 253 -4.48 1.66 -9.56
C PHE A 253 -5.65 1.09 -10.35
N GLN A 254 -6.89 1.48 -10.02
CA GLN A 254 -8.06 1.10 -10.80
C GLN A 254 -7.96 1.59 -12.24
N ALA A 255 -7.66 2.86 -12.44
CA ALA A 255 -7.56 3.47 -13.77
C ALA A 255 -6.37 2.89 -14.56
N LEU A 256 -5.24 2.61 -13.91
CA LEU A 256 -4.10 1.94 -14.52
C LEU A 256 -4.49 0.55 -15.04
N CYS A 257 -5.15 -0.27 -14.21
CA CYS A 257 -5.63 -1.59 -14.63
C CYS A 257 -6.60 -1.51 -15.80
N ALA A 258 -7.56 -0.59 -15.74
CA ALA A 258 -8.51 -0.36 -16.81
C ALA A 258 -7.85 0.10 -18.13
N LYS A 259 -6.84 0.96 -18.03
CA LYS A 259 -6.06 1.41 -19.20
C LYS A 259 -5.28 0.27 -19.84
N LEU A 260 -4.57 -0.51 -19.03
CA LEU A 260 -3.80 -1.66 -19.53
C LEU A 260 -4.72 -2.74 -20.12
N TYR A 261 -5.90 -2.98 -19.53
CA TYR A 261 -6.93 -3.83 -20.08
C TYR A 261 -7.41 -3.31 -21.44
N LYS A 262 -7.70 -2.00 -21.55
CA LYS A 262 -8.12 -1.38 -22.80
C LYS A 262 -7.09 -1.55 -23.91
N LEU A 263 -5.80 -1.35 -23.63
CA LEU A 263 -4.73 -1.62 -24.58
C LEU A 263 -4.75 -3.09 -25.04
N ARG A 264 -4.82 -4.01 -24.11
CA ARG A 264 -4.86 -5.46 -24.42
C ARG A 264 -6.06 -5.83 -25.29
N SER A 265 -7.24 -5.29 -25.00
CA SER A 265 -8.46 -5.53 -25.80
C SER A 265 -8.37 -5.00 -27.25
N GLN A 266 -7.44 -4.07 -27.49
CA GLN A 266 -7.13 -3.49 -28.80
C GLN A 266 -5.93 -4.15 -29.50
N ASN A 267 -5.43 -5.27 -28.98
CA ASN A 267 -4.18 -5.93 -29.43
C ASN A 267 -2.93 -5.04 -29.28
N LEU A 268 -2.95 -4.09 -28.36
CA LEU A 268 -1.82 -3.26 -27.97
C LEU A 268 -1.26 -3.75 -26.63
N ASN A 269 0.00 -3.45 -26.38
CA ASN A 269 0.63 -3.82 -25.13
C ASN A 269 1.53 -2.71 -24.63
N PHE A 270 1.61 -2.53 -23.30
CA PHE A 270 2.63 -1.68 -22.70
C PHE A 270 3.95 -2.46 -22.63
N MET A 271 5.06 -1.78 -22.92
CA MET A 271 6.37 -2.42 -22.91
C MET A 271 6.73 -2.93 -21.51
N THR A 272 7.30 -4.13 -21.43
CA THR A 272 7.76 -4.72 -20.19
C THR A 272 9.25 -4.50 -20.01
N TYR A 273 9.65 -4.15 -18.79
CA TYR A 273 11.03 -3.88 -18.42
C TYR A 273 11.53 -4.89 -17.40
N SER A 274 12.84 -5.04 -17.30
CA SER A 274 13.45 -5.94 -16.35
C SER A 274 13.18 -5.51 -14.90
N ARG A 275 13.04 -6.50 -14.02
CA ARG A 275 12.89 -6.27 -12.58
C ARG A 275 14.02 -5.39 -12.01
N ALA A 276 15.25 -5.58 -12.46
CA ALA A 276 16.40 -4.82 -11.98
C ALA A 276 16.27 -3.32 -12.24
N LEU A 277 15.82 -2.92 -13.44
CA LEU A 277 15.58 -1.52 -13.79
C LEU A 277 14.44 -0.91 -12.98
N ILE A 278 13.33 -1.65 -12.82
CA ILE A 278 12.18 -1.18 -12.01
C ILE A 278 12.59 -1.01 -10.55
N ASN A 279 13.41 -1.91 -10.01
CA ASN A 279 13.96 -1.79 -8.65
C ASN A 279 14.85 -0.56 -8.46
N GLU A 280 15.59 -0.12 -9.48
CA GLU A 280 16.34 1.14 -9.41
C GLU A 280 15.38 2.32 -9.20
N ASN A 281 14.29 2.40 -9.98
CA ASN A 281 13.29 3.44 -9.80
C ASN A 281 12.52 3.29 -8.47
N LYS A 282 12.26 2.06 -7.99
CA LYS A 282 11.69 1.83 -6.66
C LYS A 282 12.60 2.39 -5.57
N TRP A 283 13.91 2.17 -5.66
CA TRP A 283 14.87 2.74 -4.72
C TRP A 283 14.85 4.27 -4.76
N ARG A 284 14.87 4.88 -5.95
CA ARG A 284 14.80 6.34 -6.13
C ARG A 284 13.51 6.92 -5.53
N ALA A 285 12.37 6.28 -5.79
CA ALA A 285 11.08 6.66 -5.21
C ALA A 285 11.11 6.59 -3.67
N SER A 286 11.64 5.50 -3.08
CA SER A 286 11.74 5.37 -1.63
C SER A 286 12.64 6.41 -0.98
N ARG A 287 13.74 6.77 -1.66
CA ARG A 287 14.75 7.71 -1.15
C ARG A 287 14.31 9.17 -1.27
N TYR A 288 13.76 9.54 -2.42
CA TYR A 288 13.52 10.93 -2.80
C TYR A 288 12.03 11.31 -2.92
N GLY A 289 11.12 10.33 -2.97
CA GLY A 289 9.69 10.57 -3.16
C GLY A 289 9.41 11.29 -4.47
N ILE A 290 8.48 12.24 -4.41
CA ILE A 290 8.06 13.05 -5.57
C ILE A 290 9.07 14.13 -5.97
N ASP A 291 10.04 14.45 -5.13
CA ASP A 291 11.04 15.50 -5.37
C ASP A 291 12.31 14.96 -6.08
N GLY A 292 12.38 13.66 -6.26
CA GLY A 292 13.49 13.01 -6.97
C GLY A 292 13.29 12.95 -8.48
N SER A 293 14.11 12.11 -9.08
CA SER A 293 14.03 11.75 -10.50
C SER A 293 14.08 10.24 -10.65
N MET A 294 13.42 9.72 -11.67
CA MET A 294 13.44 8.31 -12.05
C MET A 294 13.91 8.15 -13.49
N ILE A 295 14.27 6.95 -13.87
CA ILE A 295 14.65 6.62 -15.24
C ILE A 295 13.37 6.40 -16.05
N ASP A 296 13.19 7.17 -17.12
CA ASP A 296 12.28 6.81 -18.21
C ASP A 296 13.00 5.81 -19.11
N PHE A 297 12.61 4.56 -19.04
CA PHE A 297 13.28 3.47 -19.77
C PHE A 297 13.03 3.54 -21.29
N GLY A 298 11.95 4.16 -21.72
CA GLY A 298 11.63 4.33 -23.15
C GLY A 298 12.47 5.44 -23.79
N LYS A 299 12.73 6.50 -23.05
CA LYS A 299 13.55 7.64 -23.48
C LYS A 299 15.04 7.48 -23.11
N GLU A 300 15.38 6.47 -22.30
CA GLU A 300 16.74 6.23 -21.76
C GLU A 300 17.35 7.48 -21.10
N THR A 301 16.51 8.20 -20.32
CA THR A 301 16.93 9.44 -19.66
C THR A 301 16.36 9.55 -18.25
N GLU A 302 17.01 10.38 -17.45
CA GLU A 302 16.51 10.75 -16.12
C GLU A 302 15.42 11.83 -16.27
N VAL A 303 14.27 11.61 -15.63
CA VAL A 303 13.11 12.51 -15.65
C VAL A 303 12.65 12.76 -14.23
N ASN A 304 12.29 14.02 -13.92
CA ASN A 304 11.72 14.36 -12.63
C ASN A 304 10.48 13.54 -12.32
N THR A 305 10.37 13.01 -11.09
CA THR A 305 9.29 12.13 -10.65
C THR A 305 7.91 12.77 -10.85
N ARG A 306 7.75 14.07 -10.57
CA ARG A 306 6.48 14.78 -10.76
C ARG A 306 6.04 14.80 -12.24
N VAL A 307 6.99 14.96 -13.15
CA VAL A 307 6.70 14.89 -14.61
C VAL A 307 6.21 13.51 -15.00
N LEU A 308 6.85 12.45 -14.53
CA LEU A 308 6.42 11.07 -14.79
C LEU A 308 5.05 10.76 -14.18
N ILE A 309 4.71 11.35 -13.02
CA ILE A 309 3.38 11.23 -12.44
C ILE A 309 2.34 11.95 -13.32
N TYR A 310 2.64 13.14 -13.85
CA TYR A 310 1.74 13.80 -14.82
C TYR A 310 1.59 12.98 -16.11
N GLU A 311 2.67 12.39 -16.64
CA GLU A 311 2.58 11.48 -17.78
C GLU A 311 1.71 10.24 -17.47
N LEU A 312 1.74 9.71 -16.23
CA LEU A 312 0.82 8.66 -15.80
C LEU A 312 -0.64 9.14 -15.79
N LEU A 313 -0.92 10.35 -15.26
CA LEU A 313 -2.26 10.92 -15.26
C LEU A 313 -2.79 11.09 -16.68
N ASP A 314 -1.99 11.60 -17.60
CA ASP A 314 -2.34 11.73 -19.02
C ASP A 314 -2.57 10.35 -19.68
N PHE A 315 -1.73 9.36 -19.33
CA PHE A 315 -1.84 7.99 -19.85
C PHE A 315 -3.18 7.34 -19.51
N ILE A 316 -3.69 7.55 -18.30
CA ILE A 316 -4.96 6.94 -17.84
C ILE A 316 -6.19 7.81 -18.13
N ASP A 317 -6.03 9.04 -18.58
CA ASP A 317 -7.10 10.04 -18.67
C ASP A 317 -8.35 9.57 -19.44
N ASP A 318 -8.16 8.79 -20.49
CA ASP A 318 -9.23 8.33 -21.37
C ASP A 318 -10.12 7.21 -20.77
N VAL A 319 -9.74 6.61 -19.65
CA VAL A 319 -10.53 5.60 -18.93
C VAL A 319 -11.18 6.15 -17.66
N VAL A 320 -10.61 7.17 -17.04
CA VAL A 320 -11.09 7.76 -15.77
C VAL A 320 -12.56 8.17 -15.81
N PRO A 321 -13.10 8.82 -16.88
CA PRO A 321 -14.52 9.17 -16.94
C PRO A 321 -15.44 7.95 -16.97
N GLN A 322 -14.98 6.82 -17.53
CA GLN A 322 -15.77 5.58 -17.62
C GLN A 322 -15.84 4.85 -16.28
N LEU A 323 -14.88 5.11 -15.38
CA LEU A 323 -14.83 4.59 -14.02
C LEU A 323 -15.53 5.50 -13.00
N GLY A 324 -15.92 6.72 -13.39
CA GLY A 324 -16.50 7.72 -12.48
C GLY A 324 -15.49 8.31 -11.48
N SER A 325 -14.21 8.01 -11.61
CA SER A 325 -13.18 8.29 -10.58
C SER A 325 -12.43 9.62 -10.76
N ARG A 326 -12.92 10.54 -11.64
CA ARG A 326 -12.22 11.79 -11.96
C ARG A 326 -11.86 12.64 -10.74
N HIS A 327 -12.77 12.79 -9.77
CA HIS A 327 -12.54 13.60 -8.58
C HIS A 327 -11.40 13.03 -7.71
N ALA A 328 -11.34 11.70 -7.55
CA ALA A 328 -10.31 11.03 -6.78
C ALA A 328 -8.93 11.09 -7.49
N VAL A 329 -8.90 10.86 -8.81
CA VAL A 329 -7.66 11.00 -9.60
C VAL A 329 -7.14 12.43 -9.56
N ASN A 330 -8.03 13.44 -9.64
CA ASN A 330 -7.63 14.85 -9.56
C ASN A 330 -7.02 15.22 -8.20
N TYR A 331 -7.31 14.48 -7.13
CA TYR A 331 -6.70 14.74 -5.81
C TYR A 331 -5.18 14.53 -5.82
N VAL A 332 -4.64 13.81 -6.79
CA VAL A 332 -3.18 13.67 -6.99
C VAL A 332 -2.50 15.03 -7.18
N HIS A 333 -3.16 16.01 -7.80
CA HIS A 333 -2.62 17.38 -7.91
C HIS A 333 -2.38 17.99 -6.53
N ASN A 334 -3.33 17.81 -5.59
CA ASN A 334 -3.17 18.28 -4.21
C ASN A 334 -2.01 17.56 -3.52
N MET A 335 -1.84 16.24 -3.72
CA MET A 335 -0.70 15.48 -3.17
C MET A 335 0.63 16.02 -3.71
N LEU A 336 0.68 16.35 -4.99
CA LEU A 336 1.87 16.94 -5.60
C LEU A 336 2.16 18.35 -5.07
N GLU A 337 1.16 19.19 -4.82
CA GLU A 337 1.33 20.55 -4.31
C GLU A 337 1.71 20.58 -2.82
N GLN A 338 1.04 19.79 -1.99
CA GLN A 338 1.22 19.79 -0.54
C GLN A 338 2.41 18.94 -0.07
N GLY A 339 2.95 18.10 -0.95
CA GLY A 339 3.91 17.07 -0.60
C GLY A 339 3.25 15.82 -0.03
N THR A 340 4.01 14.73 0.00
CA THR A 340 3.59 13.44 0.54
C THR A 340 3.46 13.45 2.06
N GLY A 341 2.94 12.39 2.66
CA GLY A 341 2.93 12.24 4.11
C GLY A 341 4.33 12.36 4.72
N ALA A 342 5.35 11.84 4.04
CA ALA A 342 6.75 11.96 4.49
C ALA A 342 7.25 13.41 4.49
N ASP A 343 6.91 14.20 3.46
CA ASP A 343 7.31 15.60 3.37
C ASP A 343 6.69 16.41 4.51
N ARG A 344 5.42 16.16 4.79
CA ARG A 344 4.70 16.84 5.87
C ARG A 344 5.22 16.44 7.25
N GLN A 345 5.53 15.17 7.49
CA GLN A 345 6.15 14.69 8.74
C GLN A 345 7.53 15.35 8.95
N LEU A 346 8.37 15.38 7.93
CA LEU A 346 9.70 16.02 7.99
C LEU A 346 9.57 17.52 8.29
N LYS A 347 8.62 18.21 7.66
CA LYS A 347 8.35 19.63 7.92
C LYS A 347 7.93 19.90 9.38
N VAL A 348 7.08 19.05 9.96
CA VAL A 348 6.73 19.15 11.39
C VAL A 348 7.98 18.99 12.26
N TYR A 349 8.79 17.97 11.97
CA TYR A 349 10.03 17.73 12.72
C TYR A 349 11.04 18.88 12.59
N GLU A 350 11.21 19.44 11.40
CA GLU A 350 12.06 20.62 11.19
C GLU A 350 11.62 21.84 12.00
N GLN A 351 10.32 22.00 12.19
CA GLN A 351 9.74 23.13 12.96
C GLN A 351 9.81 22.94 14.46
N THR A 352 9.66 21.71 14.96
CA THR A 352 9.46 21.43 16.38
C THR A 352 10.64 20.71 17.02
N ASN A 353 11.47 20.07 16.22
CA ASN A 353 12.53 19.14 16.65
C ASN A 353 11.99 18.04 17.61
N SER A 354 10.73 17.63 17.44
CA SER A 354 10.00 16.72 18.32
C SER A 354 9.32 15.60 17.50
N LEU A 355 9.70 14.35 17.73
CA LEU A 355 9.03 13.19 17.15
C LEU A 355 7.65 12.93 17.79
N VAL A 356 7.44 13.41 19.03
CA VAL A 356 6.12 13.38 19.67
C VAL A 356 5.13 14.24 18.88
N ASP A 357 5.54 15.44 18.45
CA ASP A 357 4.71 16.34 17.64
C ASP A 357 4.44 15.75 16.26
N VAL A 358 5.39 14.98 15.69
CA VAL A 358 5.17 14.22 14.45
C VAL A 358 4.08 13.17 14.66
N VAL A 359 4.08 12.43 15.77
CA VAL A 359 3.03 11.44 16.07
C VAL A 359 1.68 12.12 16.30
N ASP A 360 1.65 13.26 17.02
CA ASP A 360 0.41 14.03 17.19
C ASP A 360 -0.11 14.56 15.85
N TYR A 361 0.78 14.98 14.93
CA TYR A 361 0.41 15.36 13.56
C TYR A 361 -0.18 14.17 12.77
N ILE A 362 0.44 12.98 12.83
CA ILE A 362 -0.07 11.76 12.19
C ILE A 362 -1.47 11.44 12.71
N HIS A 363 -1.65 11.40 14.04
CA HIS A 363 -2.94 11.16 14.67
C HIS A 363 -3.99 12.23 14.27
N GLY A 364 -3.62 13.51 14.33
CA GLY A 364 -4.51 14.63 14.00
C GLY A 364 -5.03 14.62 12.56
N ASN A 365 -4.32 13.96 11.64
CA ASN A 365 -4.73 13.82 10.24
C ASN A 365 -5.50 12.52 9.94
N PHE A 366 -5.61 11.59 10.88
CA PHE A 366 -6.19 10.26 10.65
C PHE A 366 -7.63 10.30 10.14
N LEU A 367 -8.44 11.25 10.62
CA LEU A 367 -9.82 11.46 10.21
C LEU A 367 -9.99 12.69 9.29
N THR A 368 -8.91 13.29 8.80
CA THR A 368 -9.02 14.45 7.90
C THR A 368 -9.69 14.04 6.59
N GLY A 369 -10.70 14.82 6.20
CA GLY A 369 -11.42 14.65 4.94
C GLY A 369 -12.57 13.66 4.98
N ILE A 370 -13.04 13.30 6.18
CA ILE A 370 -14.19 12.42 6.37
C ILE A 370 -15.38 13.21 6.93
#